data_dbf85f1e48f54e877f4282860c779617
#
_entry.id   dbf85f1e48f54e877f4282860c779617
#
_cell.length_a   1.000
_cell.length_b   1.000
_cell.length_c   1.000
_cell.angle_alpha   90.00
_cell.angle_beta   90.00
_cell.angle_gamma   90.00
#
_symmetry.space_group_name_H-M   'P 1'
#
loop_
_entity.id
_entity.type
_entity.pdbx_description
1 polymer ?
#
loop_
_entity_poly.entity_id
_entity_poly.type
_entity_poly.pdbx_seq_one_letter_code
_entity_poly.pdbx_strand_id
1 'polypeptide(L)'
;MSDTATRVLSLEDDLLDLLGPAAVSTEPRVRERASVDGSPMSPIIAAKLPLGLADLVVFPADAEQIAIAVAAAARHGVPVTVRGKGTGNYGQAIPMQGGLVVDTTRAKAIVEVGDGFITAEAGTPMVLLEQAAWAAGQALWMYPSTAQSTLGGFLSGGSGGTGSIEHGSNDRGFVAALDVVHADGSADIIHVEGDDAQKYVHNYGTAGVIVRATVRLEPLREWRGLWASFPDFSGTLAVLQTIGNLDPTPRLVSGDGPEISASLPADEAIPGGRSSLRAIIDASLIDTVTAIVEGAGGRVEAVREGPQASIRLSMLSYNHPIEWYQKSQPHEVFHLEVAGTPLAEDVDAVEAVFAGGKLHIESTKAFPIGMLAAPYVSEEDVYRGIADLNAIGVGVHNPHQWNVDFNVEQTAELARLTDPNGLLNPGKLNPDYSGARKGAIIS
;
A
#
# COMPACT_ATOMS: atom_id res chain seq x y z
N MET A 1 24.05 -18.80 -27.13
CA MET A 1 23.18 -18.02 -26.24
C MET A 1 21.95 -18.86 -25.97
N SER A 2 21.32 -18.77 -24.79
CA SER A 2 20.02 -19.40 -24.55
C SER A 2 18.94 -18.72 -25.42
N ASP A 3 17.83 -19.39 -25.70
CA ASP A 3 16.69 -18.83 -26.43
C ASP A 3 16.17 -17.54 -25.75
N THR A 4 16.13 -17.52 -24.42
CA THR A 4 15.76 -16.33 -23.61
C THR A 4 16.70 -15.14 -23.85
N ALA A 5 18.02 -15.35 -23.85
CA ALA A 5 18.97 -14.27 -24.09
C ALA A 5 18.82 -13.64 -25.49
N THR A 6 18.50 -14.46 -26.50
CA THR A 6 18.24 -13.98 -27.87
C THR A 6 16.96 -13.12 -27.90
N ARG A 7 15.89 -13.54 -27.24
CA ARG A 7 14.62 -12.77 -27.15
C ARG A 7 14.82 -11.43 -26.47
N VAL A 8 15.58 -11.38 -25.38
CA VAL A 8 15.87 -10.12 -24.64
C VAL A 8 16.67 -9.16 -25.52
N LEU A 9 17.69 -9.63 -26.26
CA LEU A 9 18.47 -8.77 -27.17
C LEU A 9 17.60 -8.19 -28.30
N SER A 10 16.73 -9.03 -28.91
CA SER A 10 15.81 -8.57 -29.94
C SER A 10 14.79 -7.56 -29.39
N LEU A 11 14.33 -7.75 -28.15
CA LEU A 11 13.45 -6.80 -27.47
C LEU A 11 14.18 -5.48 -27.19
N GLU A 12 15.46 -5.51 -26.77
CA GLU A 12 16.27 -4.31 -26.54
C GLU A 12 16.37 -3.47 -27.80
N ASP A 13 16.71 -4.10 -28.95
CA ASP A 13 16.80 -3.41 -30.25
C ASP A 13 15.46 -2.75 -30.62
N ASP A 14 14.34 -3.50 -30.51
CA ASP A 14 13.01 -2.94 -30.80
C ASP A 14 12.66 -1.75 -29.88
N LEU A 15 12.95 -1.85 -28.59
CA LEU A 15 12.64 -0.79 -27.63
C LEU A 15 13.53 0.44 -27.82
N LEU A 16 14.78 0.27 -28.22
CA LEU A 16 15.66 1.39 -28.62
C LEU A 16 15.11 2.14 -29.83
N ASP A 17 14.59 1.41 -30.80
CA ASP A 17 13.99 2.01 -32.02
C ASP A 17 12.65 2.70 -31.71
N LEU A 18 11.81 2.10 -30.85
CA LEU A 18 10.45 2.59 -30.54
C LEU A 18 10.43 3.72 -29.50
N LEU A 19 11.27 3.65 -28.46
CA LEU A 19 11.25 4.57 -27.31
C LEU A 19 12.48 5.48 -27.25
N GLY A 20 13.53 5.13 -27.97
CA GLY A 20 14.82 5.83 -27.96
C GLY A 20 15.72 5.48 -26.78
N PRO A 21 17.02 5.77 -26.88
CA PRO A 21 18.05 5.34 -25.93
C PRO A 21 17.92 5.99 -24.53
N ALA A 22 17.19 7.10 -24.39
CA ALA A 22 16.96 7.75 -23.11
C ALA A 22 15.94 7.00 -22.22
N ALA A 23 15.11 6.15 -22.83
CA ALA A 23 14.08 5.38 -22.15
C ALA A 23 14.52 3.94 -21.81
N VAL A 24 15.58 3.41 -22.39
CA VAL A 24 16.00 2.01 -22.30
C VAL A 24 17.34 1.90 -21.57
N SER A 25 17.49 0.93 -20.68
CA SER A 25 18.74 0.71 -19.94
C SER A 25 19.01 -0.76 -19.65
N THR A 26 20.25 -1.18 -19.96
CA THR A 26 20.84 -2.46 -19.58
C THR A 26 21.95 -2.32 -18.54
N GLU A 27 22.17 -1.10 -18.03
CA GLU A 27 23.21 -0.84 -17.05
C GLU A 27 23.02 -1.69 -15.77
N PRO A 28 24.05 -2.40 -15.29
CA PRO A 28 23.94 -3.28 -14.12
C PRO A 28 23.33 -2.60 -12.89
N ARG A 29 23.78 -1.38 -12.54
CA ARG A 29 23.25 -0.63 -11.40
C ARG A 29 21.78 -0.25 -11.54
N VAL A 30 21.32 0.03 -12.77
CA VAL A 30 19.91 0.35 -13.05
C VAL A 30 19.07 -0.90 -12.90
N ARG A 31 19.51 -2.03 -13.46
CA ARG A 31 18.85 -3.33 -13.35
C ARG A 31 18.75 -3.80 -11.89
N GLU A 32 19.85 -3.73 -11.12
CA GLU A 32 19.87 -4.05 -9.69
C GLU A 32 18.85 -3.21 -8.91
N ARG A 33 18.87 -1.89 -9.12
CA ARG A 33 17.92 -0.96 -8.45
C ARG A 33 16.48 -1.20 -8.85
N ALA A 34 16.21 -1.56 -10.09
CA ALA A 34 14.86 -1.86 -10.57
C ALA A 34 14.36 -3.23 -10.12
N SER A 35 15.23 -4.09 -9.61
CA SER A 35 14.93 -5.47 -9.20
C SER A 35 14.67 -5.63 -7.69
N VAL A 36 14.66 -4.53 -6.94
CA VAL A 36 14.36 -4.54 -5.50
C VAL A 36 13.16 -3.66 -5.21
N ASP A 37 12.43 -3.97 -4.15
CA ASP A 37 11.38 -3.11 -3.58
C ASP A 37 11.66 -2.82 -2.10
N GLY A 38 10.63 -2.49 -1.30
CA GLY A 38 10.76 -2.25 0.13
C GLY A 38 11.01 -3.53 0.95
N SER A 39 10.86 -4.71 0.34
CA SER A 39 11.12 -5.99 1.01
C SER A 39 12.62 -6.21 1.32
N PRO A 40 12.94 -7.10 2.26
CA PRO A 40 11.99 -7.86 3.06
C PRO A 40 11.67 -7.17 4.39
N MET A 41 10.39 -6.87 4.66
CA MET A 41 9.94 -6.54 6.01
C MET A 41 9.78 -7.78 6.90
N SER A 42 9.60 -8.94 6.30
CA SER A 42 9.35 -10.21 6.98
C SER A 42 10.58 -11.11 6.92
N PRO A 43 11.08 -11.63 8.06
CA PRO A 43 12.14 -12.64 8.07
C PRO A 43 11.77 -13.90 7.28
N ILE A 44 10.48 -14.27 7.26
CA ILE A 44 9.98 -15.43 6.49
C ILE A 44 10.11 -15.18 4.98
N ILE A 45 9.71 -14.00 4.52
CA ILE A 45 9.85 -13.61 3.10
C ILE A 45 11.33 -13.52 2.73
N ALA A 46 12.15 -12.90 3.56
CA ALA A 46 13.58 -12.74 3.31
C ALA A 46 14.28 -14.09 3.02
N ALA A 47 13.85 -15.15 3.72
CA ALA A 47 14.41 -16.49 3.55
C ALA A 47 13.91 -17.24 2.29
N LYS A 48 12.76 -16.85 1.73
CA LYS A 48 12.05 -17.64 0.70
C LYS A 48 11.80 -16.92 -0.60
N LEU A 49 11.82 -15.57 -0.58
CA LEU A 49 11.46 -14.76 -1.75
C LEU A 49 12.39 -15.05 -2.92
N PRO A 50 11.88 -15.47 -4.07
CA PRO A 50 12.70 -15.63 -5.27
C PRO A 50 13.21 -14.26 -5.73
N LEU A 51 14.50 -14.03 -5.61
CA LEU A 51 15.14 -12.81 -6.08
C LEU A 51 15.53 -12.97 -7.54
N GLY A 52 14.83 -12.27 -8.43
CA GLY A 52 15.20 -12.14 -9.84
C GLY A 52 15.95 -10.84 -10.10
N LEU A 53 16.65 -10.79 -11.21
CA LEU A 53 17.32 -9.61 -11.72
C LEU A 53 16.73 -9.26 -13.09
N ALA A 54 16.27 -8.03 -13.26
CA ALA A 54 15.82 -7.55 -14.55
C ALA A 54 16.92 -7.70 -15.62
N ASP A 55 16.55 -8.17 -16.80
CA ASP A 55 17.47 -8.19 -17.95
C ASP A 55 17.54 -6.82 -18.62
N LEU A 56 16.42 -6.10 -18.61
CA LEU A 56 16.21 -4.82 -19.27
C LEU A 56 15.28 -3.94 -18.42
N VAL A 57 15.52 -2.63 -18.41
CA VAL A 57 14.66 -1.65 -17.75
C VAL A 57 14.26 -0.57 -18.73
N VAL A 58 12.96 -0.23 -18.78
CA VAL A 58 12.46 0.92 -19.52
C VAL A 58 11.81 1.94 -18.61
N PHE A 59 11.94 3.21 -19.00
CA PHE A 59 11.40 4.39 -18.31
C PHE A 59 10.47 5.16 -19.24
N PRO A 60 9.27 4.65 -19.53
CA PRO A 60 8.30 5.31 -20.41
C PRO A 60 7.89 6.67 -19.86
N ALA A 61 7.72 7.64 -20.75
CA ALA A 61 7.37 9.02 -20.41
C ALA A 61 5.85 9.23 -20.21
N ASP A 62 5.03 8.35 -20.79
CA ASP A 62 3.57 8.45 -20.83
C ASP A 62 2.91 7.07 -20.94
N ALA A 63 1.57 7.04 -20.92
CA ALA A 63 0.76 5.84 -21.04
C ALA A 63 0.98 5.09 -22.35
N GLU A 64 1.15 5.82 -23.46
CA GLU A 64 1.35 5.27 -24.81
C GLU A 64 2.68 4.53 -24.89
N GLN A 65 3.74 5.07 -24.29
CA GLN A 65 5.05 4.41 -24.23
C GLN A 65 5.04 3.17 -23.31
N ILE A 66 4.24 3.18 -22.24
CA ILE A 66 4.03 1.98 -21.42
C ILE A 66 3.38 0.88 -22.28
N ALA A 67 2.34 1.23 -23.04
CA ALA A 67 1.64 0.29 -23.94
C ALA A 67 2.59 -0.31 -24.99
N ILE A 68 3.41 0.51 -25.61
CA ILE A 68 4.43 0.08 -26.59
C ILE A 68 5.41 -0.91 -25.95
N ALA A 69 5.91 -0.61 -24.73
CA ALA A 69 6.88 -1.46 -24.04
C ALA A 69 6.31 -2.83 -23.68
N VAL A 70 5.07 -2.86 -23.12
CA VAL A 70 4.37 -4.11 -22.77
C VAL A 70 4.08 -4.95 -24.00
N ALA A 71 3.57 -4.33 -25.07
CA ALA A 71 3.29 -5.01 -26.34
C ALA A 71 4.56 -5.59 -27.00
N ALA A 72 5.67 -4.85 -27.00
CA ALA A 72 6.94 -5.35 -27.51
C ALA A 72 7.42 -6.57 -26.72
N ALA A 73 7.41 -6.49 -25.39
CA ALA A 73 7.79 -7.62 -24.52
C ALA A 73 6.91 -8.85 -24.76
N ALA A 74 5.60 -8.66 -24.92
CA ALA A 74 4.66 -9.75 -25.22
C ALA A 74 4.96 -10.42 -26.56
N ARG A 75 5.26 -9.64 -27.62
CA ARG A 75 5.64 -10.17 -28.95
C ARG A 75 6.93 -11.00 -28.92
N HIS A 76 7.89 -10.61 -28.08
CA HIS A 76 9.14 -11.34 -27.89
C HIS A 76 9.02 -12.49 -26.86
N GLY A 77 7.89 -12.64 -26.19
CA GLY A 77 7.69 -13.64 -25.13
C GLY A 77 8.62 -13.43 -23.92
N VAL A 78 8.88 -12.16 -23.58
CA VAL A 78 9.73 -11.75 -22.45
C VAL A 78 8.85 -11.39 -21.26
N PRO A 79 9.14 -11.92 -20.07
CA PRO A 79 8.42 -11.54 -18.83
C PRO A 79 8.47 -10.03 -18.58
N VAL A 80 7.36 -9.49 -18.03
CA VAL A 80 7.21 -8.07 -17.71
C VAL A 80 6.86 -7.89 -16.24
N THR A 81 7.64 -7.09 -15.53
CA THR A 81 7.28 -6.60 -14.20
C THR A 81 7.11 -5.09 -14.26
N VAL A 82 5.90 -4.62 -13.99
CA VAL A 82 5.61 -3.17 -13.92
C VAL A 82 5.80 -2.68 -12.50
N ARG A 83 6.45 -1.54 -12.35
CA ARG A 83 6.65 -0.93 -11.04
C ARG A 83 6.49 0.59 -11.07
N GLY A 84 6.05 1.15 -9.95
CA GLY A 84 6.19 2.55 -9.63
C GLY A 84 7.46 2.79 -8.79
N LYS A 85 7.31 3.39 -7.60
CA LYS A 85 8.43 3.63 -6.68
C LYS A 85 9.02 2.37 -6.03
N GLY A 86 8.36 1.21 -6.15
CA GLY A 86 8.80 -0.03 -5.52
C GLY A 86 8.78 0.05 -3.99
N THR A 87 7.76 0.66 -3.42
CA THR A 87 7.60 0.84 -1.97
C THR A 87 6.87 -0.32 -1.29
N GLY A 88 6.48 -1.34 -2.05
CA GLY A 88 5.90 -2.57 -1.50
C GLY A 88 6.90 -3.35 -0.63
N ASN A 89 6.40 -4.06 0.38
CA ASN A 89 7.25 -4.71 1.39
C ASN A 89 7.29 -6.24 1.28
N TYR A 90 6.61 -6.80 0.27
CA TYR A 90 6.41 -8.24 0.18
C TYR A 90 6.83 -8.83 -1.17
N GLY A 91 7.69 -8.12 -1.91
CA GLY A 91 8.26 -8.60 -3.16
C GLY A 91 7.38 -8.40 -4.40
N GLN A 92 6.29 -7.62 -4.32
CA GLN A 92 5.36 -7.44 -5.44
C GLN A 92 6.01 -6.85 -6.71
N ALA A 93 7.01 -5.98 -6.55
CA ALA A 93 7.71 -5.31 -7.66
C ALA A 93 9.04 -5.97 -8.05
N ILE A 94 9.38 -7.14 -7.48
CA ILE A 94 10.60 -7.88 -7.82
C ILE A 94 10.36 -8.73 -9.08
N PRO A 95 11.21 -8.62 -10.13
CA PRO A 95 11.09 -9.41 -11.35
C PRO A 95 11.59 -10.84 -11.12
N MET A 96 10.77 -11.71 -10.51
CA MET A 96 11.17 -13.06 -10.07
C MET A 96 11.72 -13.96 -11.19
N GLN A 97 11.30 -13.72 -12.43
CA GLN A 97 11.76 -14.46 -13.61
C GLN A 97 12.64 -13.63 -14.55
N GLY A 98 13.20 -12.52 -14.07
CA GLY A 98 13.97 -11.60 -14.93
C GLY A 98 13.10 -10.86 -15.93
N GLY A 99 13.57 -10.71 -17.15
CA GLY A 99 12.86 -10.04 -18.25
C GLY A 99 12.89 -8.52 -18.16
N LEU A 100 11.83 -7.88 -18.64
CA LEU A 100 11.66 -6.43 -18.71
C LEU A 100 11.05 -5.88 -17.43
N VAL A 101 11.70 -4.88 -16.83
CA VAL A 101 11.05 -4.02 -15.83
C VAL A 101 10.58 -2.72 -16.51
N VAL A 102 9.30 -2.40 -16.37
CA VAL A 102 8.69 -1.15 -16.81
C VAL A 102 8.55 -0.23 -15.59
N ASP A 103 9.45 0.75 -15.46
CA ASP A 103 9.41 1.76 -14.39
C ASP A 103 8.55 2.95 -14.83
N THR A 104 7.34 3.04 -14.30
CA THR A 104 6.34 4.04 -14.68
C THR A 104 6.59 5.43 -14.09
N THR A 105 7.62 5.63 -13.29
CA THR A 105 7.81 6.88 -12.51
C THR A 105 8.00 8.14 -13.36
N ARG A 106 8.26 8.02 -14.66
CA ARG A 106 8.31 9.17 -15.61
C ARG A 106 6.93 9.48 -16.20
N ALA A 107 6.03 8.51 -16.34
CA ALA A 107 4.64 8.68 -16.77
C ALA A 107 3.80 9.22 -15.61
N LYS A 108 3.84 10.52 -15.37
CA LYS A 108 3.31 11.16 -14.14
C LYS A 108 2.49 12.43 -14.39
N ALA A 109 1.89 12.56 -15.55
CA ALA A 109 1.04 13.70 -15.86
C ALA A 109 -0.29 13.59 -15.09
N ILE A 110 -0.74 14.72 -14.50
CA ILE A 110 -2.12 14.91 -14.10
C ILE A 110 -2.86 15.39 -15.34
N VAL A 111 -3.79 14.55 -15.83
CA VAL A 111 -4.50 14.79 -17.09
C VAL A 111 -5.65 15.76 -16.89
N GLU A 112 -6.42 15.57 -15.79
CA GLU A 112 -7.60 16.37 -15.50
C GLU A 112 -7.88 16.37 -13.99
N VAL A 113 -8.34 17.52 -13.48
CA VAL A 113 -8.97 17.65 -12.16
C VAL A 113 -10.40 18.16 -12.41
N GLY A 114 -11.36 17.26 -12.31
CA GLY A 114 -12.78 17.56 -12.51
C GLY A 114 -13.53 17.69 -11.17
N ASP A 115 -14.84 17.88 -11.25
CA ASP A 115 -15.70 17.89 -10.07
C ASP A 115 -15.95 16.45 -9.60
N GLY A 116 -15.41 16.12 -8.42
CA GLY A 116 -15.51 14.80 -7.80
C GLY A 116 -14.53 13.74 -8.35
N PHE A 117 -13.58 14.10 -9.22
CA PHE A 117 -12.59 13.15 -9.75
C PHE A 117 -11.26 13.81 -10.16
N ILE A 118 -10.23 12.98 -10.23
CA ILE A 118 -8.93 13.34 -10.81
C ILE A 118 -8.44 12.19 -11.70
N THR A 119 -7.95 12.52 -12.89
CA THR A 119 -7.35 11.58 -13.84
C THR A 119 -5.87 11.84 -13.97
N ALA A 120 -5.06 10.79 -13.81
CA ALA A 120 -3.61 10.90 -13.92
C ALA A 120 -2.98 9.60 -14.43
N GLU A 121 -1.76 9.73 -14.93
CA GLU A 121 -0.93 8.60 -15.33
C GLU A 121 -0.46 7.78 -14.13
N ALA A 122 -0.24 6.49 -14.35
CA ALA A 122 0.04 5.50 -13.31
C ALA A 122 1.28 5.80 -12.46
N GLY A 123 2.26 6.52 -13.00
CA GLY A 123 3.48 6.92 -12.30
C GLY A 123 3.36 8.17 -11.43
N THR A 124 2.20 8.81 -11.39
CA THR A 124 1.98 10.03 -10.60
C THR A 124 2.01 9.71 -9.10
N PRO A 125 2.86 10.36 -8.29
CA PRO A 125 2.86 10.20 -6.85
C PRO A 125 1.53 10.62 -6.21
N MET A 126 1.01 9.84 -5.27
CA MET A 126 -0.26 10.13 -4.57
C MET A 126 -0.26 11.50 -3.88
N VAL A 127 0.89 11.92 -3.32
CA VAL A 127 1.03 13.24 -2.71
C VAL A 127 0.80 14.39 -3.69
N LEU A 128 1.17 14.24 -4.97
CA LEU A 128 0.93 15.26 -5.99
C LEU A 128 -0.54 15.31 -6.40
N LEU A 129 -1.22 14.16 -6.40
CA LEU A 129 -2.67 14.10 -6.64
C LEU A 129 -3.44 14.78 -5.51
N GLU A 130 -3.09 14.51 -4.26
CA GLU A 130 -3.70 15.17 -3.10
C GLU A 130 -3.46 16.69 -3.14
N GLN A 131 -2.26 17.14 -3.47
CA GLN A 131 -1.96 18.57 -3.61
C GLN A 131 -2.76 19.24 -4.74
N ALA A 132 -2.91 18.56 -5.88
CA ALA A 132 -3.72 19.07 -6.98
C ALA A 132 -5.21 19.12 -6.65
N ALA A 133 -5.73 18.11 -5.94
CA ALA A 133 -7.09 18.10 -5.44
C ALA A 133 -7.34 19.26 -4.46
N TRP A 134 -6.44 19.50 -3.52
CA TRP A 134 -6.56 20.61 -2.57
C TRP A 134 -6.54 21.97 -3.25
N ALA A 135 -5.71 22.14 -4.27
CA ALA A 135 -5.68 23.37 -5.07
C ALA A 135 -7.01 23.64 -5.80
N ALA A 136 -7.78 22.58 -6.07
CA ALA A 136 -9.12 22.64 -6.66
C ALA A 136 -10.28 22.67 -5.62
N GLY A 137 -9.96 22.80 -4.32
CA GLY A 137 -10.98 22.79 -3.25
C GLY A 137 -11.57 21.40 -2.98
N GLN A 138 -10.84 20.35 -3.33
CA GLN A 138 -11.25 18.97 -3.15
C GLN A 138 -10.12 18.17 -2.45
N ALA A 139 -10.37 16.93 -2.08
CA ALA A 139 -9.39 16.01 -1.52
C ALA A 139 -9.61 14.61 -2.13
N LEU A 140 -8.56 13.79 -2.20
CA LEU A 140 -8.72 12.37 -2.53
C LEU A 140 -9.60 11.69 -1.47
N TRP A 141 -10.44 10.74 -1.88
CA TRP A 141 -11.14 9.88 -0.91
C TRP A 141 -10.14 9.19 0.03
N MET A 142 -9.01 8.74 -0.52
CA MET A 142 -7.94 8.14 0.26
C MET A 142 -6.58 8.25 -0.41
N TYR A 143 -5.53 8.09 0.41
CA TYR A 143 -4.16 7.90 -0.06
C TYR A 143 -3.35 7.06 0.95
N PRO A 144 -2.35 6.29 0.50
CA PRO A 144 -1.57 5.44 1.39
C PRO A 144 -0.67 6.25 2.32
N SER A 145 -0.30 5.69 3.47
CA SER A 145 0.68 6.30 4.37
C SER A 145 2.03 6.59 3.68
N THR A 146 2.42 5.76 2.72
CA THR A 146 3.53 6.02 1.81
C THR A 146 3.09 6.96 0.69
N ALA A 147 2.84 8.23 1.00
CA ALA A 147 2.29 9.22 0.08
C ALA A 147 3.14 9.45 -1.20
N GLN A 148 4.40 9.00 -1.23
CA GLN A 148 5.26 8.98 -2.41
C GLN A 148 5.01 7.79 -3.34
N SER A 149 4.19 6.81 -2.96
CA SER A 149 3.76 5.73 -3.86
C SER A 149 3.08 6.31 -5.10
N THR A 150 3.24 5.61 -6.22
CA THR A 150 2.57 6.02 -7.47
C THR A 150 1.12 5.55 -7.49
N LEU A 151 0.26 6.26 -8.22
CA LEU A 151 -1.14 5.92 -8.41
C LEU A 151 -1.32 4.46 -8.85
N GLY A 152 -0.68 4.05 -9.95
CA GLY A 152 -0.77 2.66 -10.44
C GLY A 152 -0.23 1.64 -9.45
N GLY A 153 0.86 1.98 -8.72
CA GLY A 153 1.42 1.12 -7.68
C GLY A 153 0.47 0.94 -6.49
N PHE A 154 -0.19 2.01 -6.04
CA PHE A 154 -1.18 1.96 -4.96
C PHE A 154 -2.42 1.14 -5.36
N LEU A 155 -2.93 1.34 -6.58
CA LEU A 155 -4.09 0.59 -7.06
C LEU A 155 -3.77 -0.89 -7.29
N SER A 156 -2.61 -1.19 -7.86
CA SER A 156 -2.20 -2.58 -8.11
C SER A 156 -1.82 -3.34 -6.84
N GLY A 157 -1.25 -2.64 -5.84
CA GLY A 157 -0.86 -3.25 -4.57
C GLY A 157 -2.03 -3.52 -3.64
N GLY A 158 -3.08 -2.76 -3.75
CA GLY A 158 -4.30 -2.83 -2.94
C GLY A 158 -4.06 -2.53 -1.47
N SER A 159 -4.68 -1.50 -0.95
CA SER A 159 -4.67 -1.25 0.49
C SER A 159 -5.66 -0.15 0.87
N GLY A 160 -5.72 0.13 2.18
CA GLY A 160 -6.30 1.34 2.73
C GLY A 160 -5.26 2.44 2.94
N GLY A 161 -5.67 3.47 3.63
CA GLY A 161 -4.83 4.60 3.98
C GLY A 161 -5.63 5.69 4.67
N THR A 162 -5.09 6.88 4.71
CA THR A 162 -5.82 8.08 5.16
C THR A 162 -7.08 8.25 4.32
N GLY A 163 -8.25 8.30 4.96
CA GLY A 163 -9.57 8.31 4.32
C GLY A 163 -10.33 6.97 4.40
N SER A 164 -9.65 5.88 4.76
CA SER A 164 -10.29 4.55 4.80
C SER A 164 -11.35 4.38 5.88
N ILE A 165 -11.39 5.23 6.92
CA ILE A 165 -12.46 5.17 7.92
C ILE A 165 -13.82 5.38 7.24
N GLU A 166 -13.93 6.32 6.29
CA GLU A 166 -15.16 6.63 5.57
C GLU A 166 -15.34 5.76 4.32
N HIS A 167 -14.27 5.55 3.56
CA HIS A 167 -14.35 5.01 2.20
C HIS A 167 -13.91 3.54 2.07
N GLY A 168 -13.41 2.93 3.16
CA GLY A 168 -12.88 1.56 3.10
C GLY A 168 -11.53 1.48 2.38
N SER A 169 -11.25 0.35 1.74
CA SER A 169 -10.05 0.12 0.93
C SER A 169 -10.22 0.61 -0.52
N ASN A 170 -9.12 0.69 -1.27
CA ASN A 170 -9.10 1.26 -2.63
C ASN A 170 -9.91 0.48 -3.67
N ASP A 171 -10.33 -0.75 -3.35
CA ASP A 171 -11.25 -1.57 -4.13
C ASP A 171 -12.74 -1.26 -3.87
N ARG A 172 -13.06 -0.33 -2.96
CA ARG A 172 -14.43 0.02 -2.56
C ARG A 172 -14.98 1.26 -3.26
N GLY A 173 -14.73 1.38 -4.56
CA GLY A 173 -15.29 2.46 -5.39
C GLY A 173 -14.43 3.72 -5.47
N PHE A 174 -13.22 3.72 -4.90
CA PHE A 174 -12.25 4.80 -5.07
C PHE A 174 -11.89 5.01 -6.56
N VAL A 175 -11.75 3.91 -7.29
CA VAL A 175 -11.45 3.92 -8.73
C VAL A 175 -12.75 4.09 -9.52
N ALA A 176 -12.85 5.14 -10.31
CA ALA A 176 -13.97 5.39 -11.20
C ALA A 176 -13.75 4.76 -12.59
N ALA A 177 -12.54 4.90 -13.13
CA ALA A 177 -12.14 4.34 -14.43
C ALA A 177 -10.64 4.05 -14.47
N LEU A 178 -10.26 3.14 -15.35
CA LEU A 178 -8.85 2.83 -15.66
C LEU A 178 -8.66 2.78 -17.18
N ASP A 179 -7.48 3.21 -17.61
CA ASP A 179 -6.90 2.86 -18.89
C ASP A 179 -5.86 1.77 -18.65
N VAL A 180 -6.02 0.63 -19.30
CA VAL A 180 -5.21 -0.57 -19.06
C VAL A 180 -4.64 -1.11 -20.37
N VAL A 181 -3.52 -1.81 -20.26
CA VAL A 181 -2.85 -2.49 -21.38
C VAL A 181 -2.74 -3.97 -21.08
N HIS A 182 -3.00 -4.81 -22.09
CA HIS A 182 -2.87 -6.26 -22.00
C HIS A 182 -1.53 -6.74 -22.57
N ALA A 183 -1.10 -7.93 -22.15
CA ALA A 183 0.12 -8.56 -22.67
C ALA A 183 -0.21 -9.54 -23.81
N ASP A 184 -1.03 -9.12 -24.75
CA ASP A 184 -1.46 -9.88 -25.94
C ASP A 184 -0.66 -9.55 -27.21
N GLY A 185 0.30 -8.59 -27.11
CA GLY A 185 1.12 -8.11 -28.18
C GLY A 185 0.57 -6.89 -28.93
N SER A 186 -0.65 -6.44 -28.63
CA SER A 186 -1.17 -5.14 -29.07
C SER A 186 -0.69 -4.01 -28.11
N ALA A 187 -0.58 -2.80 -28.66
CA ALA A 187 -0.33 -1.60 -27.84
C ALA A 187 -1.64 -0.84 -27.58
N ASP A 188 -2.78 -1.52 -27.64
CA ASP A 188 -4.07 -0.90 -27.42
C ASP A 188 -4.25 -0.52 -25.95
N ILE A 189 -4.67 0.71 -25.71
CA ILE A 189 -5.07 1.19 -24.40
C ILE A 189 -6.59 1.01 -24.29
N ILE A 190 -7.02 0.19 -23.36
CA ILE A 190 -8.40 -0.21 -23.16
C ILE A 190 -8.97 0.57 -21.98
N HIS A 191 -10.04 1.33 -22.22
CA HIS A 191 -10.77 2.05 -21.18
C HIS A 191 -11.80 1.15 -20.50
N VAL A 192 -11.76 1.09 -19.16
CA VAL A 192 -12.70 0.32 -18.34
C VAL A 192 -13.23 1.16 -17.17
N GLU A 193 -14.51 0.98 -16.82
CA GLU A 193 -15.19 1.75 -15.77
C GLU A 193 -15.92 0.84 -14.78
N GLY A 194 -16.27 1.40 -13.62
CA GLY A 194 -17.10 0.74 -12.62
C GLY A 194 -16.54 -0.62 -12.19
N ASP A 195 -17.38 -1.66 -12.22
CA ASP A 195 -17.02 -3.00 -11.78
C ASP A 195 -15.94 -3.65 -12.65
N ASP A 196 -15.86 -3.27 -13.94
CA ASP A 196 -14.80 -3.77 -14.81
C ASP A 196 -13.43 -3.17 -14.45
N ALA A 197 -13.38 -1.92 -14.01
CA ALA A 197 -12.17 -1.31 -13.50
C ALA A 197 -11.69 -1.98 -12.20
N GLN A 198 -12.60 -2.39 -11.31
CA GLN A 198 -12.26 -3.04 -10.05
C GLN A 198 -11.52 -4.37 -10.25
N LYS A 199 -11.69 -5.06 -11.38
CA LYS A 199 -10.99 -6.31 -11.69
C LYS A 199 -9.47 -6.16 -11.82
N TYR A 200 -8.99 -4.93 -12.08
CA TYR A 200 -7.57 -4.61 -12.23
C TYR A 200 -6.92 -4.07 -10.95
N VAL A 201 -7.72 -3.83 -9.91
CA VAL A 201 -7.25 -3.34 -8.62
C VAL A 201 -6.79 -4.51 -7.75
N HIS A 202 -5.71 -4.34 -6.98
CA HIS A 202 -5.20 -5.31 -6.02
C HIS A 202 -4.81 -6.67 -6.63
N ASN A 203 -4.27 -6.68 -7.82
CA ASN A 203 -3.81 -7.91 -8.51
C ASN A 203 -2.32 -7.94 -8.85
N TYR A 204 -1.52 -7.02 -8.30
CA TYR A 204 -0.07 -6.87 -8.49
C TYR A 204 0.36 -6.75 -9.96
N GLY A 205 -0.54 -6.27 -10.83
CA GLY A 205 -0.30 -6.15 -12.27
C GLY A 205 -0.17 -7.49 -12.99
N THR A 206 -0.75 -8.58 -12.46
CA THR A 206 -0.70 -9.92 -13.08
C THR A 206 -1.78 -10.17 -14.14
N ALA A 207 -2.76 -9.28 -14.22
CA ALA A 207 -3.91 -9.42 -15.15
C ALA A 207 -4.16 -8.17 -16.00
N GLY A 208 -3.13 -7.36 -16.19
CA GLY A 208 -3.17 -6.13 -16.97
C GLY A 208 -2.35 -5.03 -16.32
N VAL A 209 -1.91 -4.08 -17.13
CA VAL A 209 -1.08 -2.96 -16.71
C VAL A 209 -1.90 -1.69 -16.66
N ILE A 210 -2.07 -1.08 -15.48
CA ILE A 210 -2.71 0.23 -15.33
C ILE A 210 -1.74 1.28 -15.88
N VAL A 211 -2.17 2.04 -16.88
CA VAL A 211 -1.36 3.12 -17.48
C VAL A 211 -1.90 4.50 -17.10
N ARG A 212 -3.19 4.62 -16.83
CA ARG A 212 -3.87 5.84 -16.36
C ARG A 212 -5.04 5.45 -15.47
N ALA A 213 -5.38 6.27 -14.47
CA ALA A 213 -6.53 6.04 -13.62
C ALA A 213 -7.29 7.33 -13.34
N THR A 214 -8.61 7.20 -13.26
CA THR A 214 -9.53 8.22 -12.74
C THR A 214 -9.99 7.78 -11.36
N VAL A 215 -9.67 8.57 -10.35
CA VAL A 215 -10.03 8.30 -8.95
C VAL A 215 -10.90 9.41 -8.38
N ARG A 216 -11.68 9.05 -7.34
CA ARG A 216 -12.69 9.95 -6.79
C ARG A 216 -12.11 10.96 -5.83
N LEU A 217 -12.69 12.16 -5.88
CA LEU A 217 -12.47 13.27 -4.96
C LEU A 217 -13.74 13.53 -4.14
N GLU A 218 -13.54 14.16 -3.00
CA GLU A 218 -14.60 14.73 -2.16
C GLU A 218 -14.36 16.22 -1.93
N PRO A 219 -15.37 17.01 -1.54
CA PRO A 219 -15.17 18.41 -1.15
C PRO A 219 -14.09 18.51 -0.05
N LEU A 220 -13.19 19.48 -0.19
CA LEU A 220 -12.16 19.72 0.82
C LEU A 220 -12.82 20.20 2.11
N ARG A 221 -12.55 19.51 3.22
CA ARG A 221 -12.90 19.91 4.58
C ARG A 221 -11.72 20.62 5.24
N GLU A 222 -11.97 21.33 6.32
CA GLU A 222 -10.93 21.98 7.12
C GLU A 222 -10.16 20.96 7.99
N TRP A 223 -9.35 20.15 7.34
CA TRP A 223 -8.59 19.10 8.02
C TRP A 223 -7.54 19.67 8.99
N ARG A 224 -7.48 19.07 10.20
CA ARG A 224 -6.50 19.34 11.25
C ARG A 224 -5.80 18.05 11.64
N GLY A 225 -4.48 18.09 11.72
CA GLY A 225 -3.72 17.03 12.37
C GLY A 225 -3.69 17.28 13.88
N LEU A 226 -4.18 16.33 14.66
CA LEU A 226 -4.19 16.36 16.12
C LEU A 226 -3.26 15.27 16.65
N TRP A 227 -2.38 15.67 17.58
CA TRP A 227 -1.53 14.77 18.35
C TRP A 227 -1.97 14.81 19.80
N ALA A 228 -2.14 13.65 20.39
CA ALA A 228 -2.45 13.50 21.81
C ALA A 228 -1.57 12.41 22.44
N SER A 229 -1.42 12.46 23.75
CA SER A 229 -0.67 11.47 24.50
C SER A 229 -1.40 11.02 25.76
N PHE A 230 -1.14 9.76 26.17
CA PHE A 230 -1.70 9.16 27.37
C PHE A 230 -0.58 8.60 28.26
N PRO A 231 -0.82 8.42 29.57
CA PRO A 231 0.17 7.77 30.45
C PRO A 231 0.55 6.36 30.02
N ASP A 232 -0.41 5.60 29.47
CA ASP A 232 -0.29 4.22 29.01
C ASP A 232 -1.17 3.95 27.78
N PHE A 233 -1.09 2.75 27.22
CA PHE A 233 -1.80 2.39 25.99
C PHE A 233 -3.31 2.23 26.21
N SER A 234 -3.75 1.85 27.40
CA SER A 234 -5.17 1.66 27.71
C SER A 234 -5.98 2.96 27.53
N GLY A 235 -5.39 4.13 27.86
CA GLY A 235 -6.02 5.42 27.63
C GLY A 235 -6.22 5.73 26.14
N THR A 236 -5.24 5.38 25.29
CA THR A 236 -5.35 5.52 23.83
C THR A 236 -6.45 4.62 23.27
N LEU A 237 -6.47 3.36 23.68
CA LEU A 237 -7.45 2.37 23.22
C LEU A 237 -8.88 2.76 23.60
N ALA A 238 -9.08 3.30 24.80
CA ALA A 238 -10.39 3.71 25.33
C ALA A 238 -11.08 4.78 24.45
N VAL A 239 -10.32 5.62 23.75
CA VAL A 239 -10.86 6.73 22.95
C VAL A 239 -10.78 6.53 21.44
N LEU A 240 -9.91 5.65 20.96
CA LEU A 240 -9.59 5.48 19.54
C LEU A 240 -10.85 5.27 18.67
N GLN A 241 -11.67 4.29 19.02
CA GLN A 241 -12.86 3.93 18.26
C GLN A 241 -13.99 4.97 18.45
N THR A 242 -14.07 5.59 19.63
CA THR A 242 -15.01 6.70 19.89
C THR A 242 -14.71 7.88 18.98
N ILE A 243 -13.43 8.25 18.84
CA ILE A 243 -13.01 9.36 17.94
C ILE A 243 -13.26 8.96 16.50
N GLY A 244 -12.90 7.73 16.07
CA GLY A 244 -13.09 7.25 14.70
C GLY A 244 -14.56 7.22 14.24
N ASN A 245 -15.51 7.15 15.16
CA ASN A 245 -16.95 7.14 14.88
C ASN A 245 -17.63 8.51 15.00
N LEU A 246 -16.87 9.60 15.18
CA LEU A 246 -17.44 10.94 15.18
C LEU A 246 -18.01 11.32 13.80
N ASP A 247 -18.88 12.33 13.82
CA ASP A 247 -19.45 12.99 12.65
C ASP A 247 -19.13 14.51 12.73
N PRO A 248 -18.48 15.10 11.73
CA PRO A 248 -18.01 14.47 10.47
C PRO A 248 -16.90 13.42 10.70
N THR A 249 -16.88 12.39 9.84
CA THR A 249 -15.94 11.26 9.98
C THR A 249 -14.48 11.73 9.91
N PRO A 250 -13.62 11.34 10.87
CA PRO A 250 -12.17 11.54 10.78
C PRO A 250 -11.56 10.83 9.57
N ARG A 251 -10.53 11.43 8.96
CA ARG A 251 -9.79 10.77 7.87
C ARG A 251 -8.84 9.67 8.38
N LEU A 252 -8.37 9.81 9.62
CA LEU A 252 -7.42 8.91 10.25
C LEU A 252 -7.55 9.01 11.77
N VAL A 253 -7.47 7.89 12.46
CA VAL A 253 -7.23 7.83 13.91
C VAL A 253 -6.33 6.63 14.17
N SER A 254 -5.13 6.86 14.67
CA SER A 254 -4.13 5.84 14.96
C SER A 254 -3.53 5.97 16.36
N GLY A 255 -3.04 4.88 16.91
CA GLY A 255 -2.47 4.87 18.24
C GLY A 255 -1.37 3.84 18.43
N ASP A 256 -0.44 4.17 19.35
CA ASP A 256 0.68 3.31 19.72
C ASP A 256 0.92 3.33 21.21
N GLY A 257 1.31 2.18 21.76
CA GLY A 257 1.89 2.10 23.09
C GLY A 257 3.24 2.85 23.19
N PRO A 258 3.77 3.06 24.42
CA PRO A 258 4.97 3.86 24.63
C PRO A 258 6.21 3.37 23.86
N GLU A 259 6.36 2.06 23.66
CA GLU A 259 7.53 1.47 22.99
C GLU A 259 7.55 1.77 21.49
N ILE A 260 6.41 1.61 20.80
CA ILE A 260 6.28 1.96 19.38
C ILE A 260 6.36 3.47 19.24
N SER A 261 5.68 4.25 20.10
CA SER A 261 5.73 5.72 20.10
C SER A 261 7.17 6.25 20.20
N ALA A 262 8.01 5.61 21.01
CA ALA A 262 9.42 5.98 21.18
C ALA A 262 10.28 5.70 19.93
N SER A 263 9.85 4.83 19.04
CA SER A 263 10.55 4.49 17.80
C SER A 263 10.21 5.42 16.64
N LEU A 264 9.14 6.20 16.77
CA LEU A 264 8.70 7.14 15.73
C LEU A 264 9.73 8.28 15.52
N PRO A 265 9.76 8.90 14.34
CA PRO A 265 10.56 10.08 14.10
C PRO A 265 10.30 11.16 15.16
N ALA A 266 11.35 11.75 15.67
CA ALA A 266 11.28 12.75 16.74
C ALA A 266 10.32 13.91 16.38
N ASP A 267 9.38 14.15 17.27
CA ASP A 267 8.41 15.25 17.21
C ASP A 267 8.08 15.67 18.64
N GLU A 268 8.07 16.99 18.91
CA GLU A 268 7.72 17.54 20.24
C GLU A 268 6.28 17.16 20.68
N ALA A 269 5.40 16.85 19.71
CA ALA A 269 4.04 16.40 19.95
C ALA A 269 3.95 14.88 20.24
N ILE A 270 5.08 14.16 20.30
CA ILE A 270 5.18 12.74 20.67
C ILE A 270 6.15 12.63 21.85
N PRO A 271 5.70 12.94 23.07
CA PRO A 271 6.57 12.92 24.24
C PRO A 271 7.00 11.51 24.61
N GLY A 272 8.29 11.36 24.98
CA GLY A 272 8.87 10.07 25.37
C GLY A 272 8.18 9.44 26.58
N GLY A 273 8.10 8.11 26.59
CA GLY A 273 7.53 7.31 27.68
C GLY A 273 6.01 7.40 27.81
N ARG A 274 5.33 7.92 26.81
CA ARG A 274 3.87 8.00 26.75
C ARG A 274 3.32 7.27 25.52
N SER A 275 2.10 6.81 25.61
CA SER A 275 1.33 6.34 24.47
C SER A 275 0.93 7.54 23.60
N SER A 276 0.89 7.36 22.28
CA SER A 276 0.47 8.42 21.35
C SER A 276 -0.84 8.07 20.65
N LEU A 277 -1.67 9.09 20.44
CA LEU A 277 -2.83 9.07 19.55
C LEU A 277 -2.64 10.18 18.51
N ARG A 278 -2.92 9.85 17.27
CA ARG A 278 -2.78 10.75 16.13
C ARG A 278 -4.06 10.69 15.31
N ALA A 279 -4.66 11.84 15.02
CA ALA A 279 -5.89 11.91 14.26
C ALA A 279 -5.85 13.02 13.21
N ILE A 280 -6.47 12.77 12.05
CA ILE A 280 -6.80 13.79 11.06
C ILE A 280 -8.31 13.98 11.14
N ILE A 281 -8.72 15.13 11.67
CA ILE A 281 -10.11 15.46 11.98
C ILE A 281 -10.54 16.75 11.28
N ASP A 282 -11.84 16.93 11.10
CA ASP A 282 -12.40 18.22 10.72
C ASP A 282 -12.21 19.24 11.86
N ALA A 283 -11.97 20.51 11.52
CA ALA A 283 -11.73 21.58 12.49
C ALA A 283 -12.88 21.73 13.51
N SER A 284 -14.11 21.43 13.11
CA SER A 284 -15.28 21.48 13.99
C SER A 284 -15.25 20.48 15.13
N LEU A 285 -14.41 19.45 15.04
CA LEU A 285 -14.27 18.39 16.05
C LEU A 285 -13.18 18.64 17.09
N ILE A 286 -12.38 19.71 16.96
CA ILE A 286 -11.22 19.95 17.85
C ILE A 286 -11.63 19.94 19.32
N ASP A 287 -12.65 20.71 19.71
CA ASP A 287 -13.10 20.81 21.10
C ASP A 287 -13.67 19.47 21.60
N THR A 288 -14.42 18.77 20.75
CA THR A 288 -15.00 17.46 21.08
C THR A 288 -13.91 16.42 21.31
N VAL A 289 -12.93 16.34 20.39
CA VAL A 289 -11.81 15.38 20.53
C VAL A 289 -10.93 15.73 21.72
N THR A 290 -10.68 17.02 21.96
CA THR A 290 -9.97 17.48 23.16
C THR A 290 -10.64 17.03 24.43
N ALA A 291 -11.96 17.22 24.55
CA ALA A 291 -12.73 16.79 25.73
C ALA A 291 -12.72 15.27 25.93
N ILE A 292 -12.79 14.47 24.83
CA ILE A 292 -12.68 13.01 24.85
C ILE A 292 -11.30 12.59 25.38
N VAL A 293 -10.23 13.16 24.84
CA VAL A 293 -8.84 12.87 25.23
C VAL A 293 -8.60 13.23 26.71
N GLU A 294 -8.96 14.42 27.13
CA GLU A 294 -8.76 14.88 28.52
C GLU A 294 -9.63 14.09 29.50
N GLY A 295 -10.87 13.77 29.11
CA GLY A 295 -11.77 12.94 29.92
C GLY A 295 -11.24 11.54 30.18
N ALA A 296 -10.39 11.01 29.28
CA ALA A 296 -9.70 9.73 29.42
C ALA A 296 -8.29 9.83 30.05
N GLY A 297 -7.94 11.00 30.63
CA GLY A 297 -6.66 11.22 31.30
C GLY A 297 -5.48 11.48 30.33
N GLY A 298 -5.76 11.70 29.07
CA GLY A 298 -4.79 12.14 28.07
C GLY A 298 -4.64 13.66 28.04
N ARG A 299 -3.82 14.12 27.10
CA ARG A 299 -3.69 15.56 26.78
C ARG A 299 -3.44 15.73 25.28
N VAL A 300 -3.97 16.80 24.72
CA VAL A 300 -3.63 17.23 23.37
C VAL A 300 -2.27 17.91 23.40
N GLU A 301 -1.34 17.39 22.62
CA GLU A 301 0.04 17.90 22.54
C GLU A 301 0.17 18.98 21.46
N ALA A 302 -0.52 18.79 20.32
CA ALA A 302 -0.53 19.74 19.22
C ALA A 302 -1.77 19.58 18.34
N VAL A 303 -2.22 20.70 17.76
CA VAL A 303 -3.14 20.76 16.62
C VAL A 303 -2.45 21.55 15.53
N ARG A 304 -2.29 20.96 14.34
CA ARG A 304 -1.57 21.57 13.21
C ARG A 304 -2.47 21.62 11.98
N GLU A 305 -2.28 22.64 11.17
CA GLU A 305 -3.10 22.94 9.99
C GLU A 305 -2.39 22.60 8.70
N GLY A 306 -3.21 22.48 7.64
CA GLY A 306 -2.77 22.39 6.25
C GLY A 306 -2.38 21.00 5.80
N PRO A 307 -2.14 20.83 4.49
CA PRO A 307 -1.90 19.52 3.86
C PRO A 307 -0.65 18.83 4.39
N GLN A 308 0.38 19.60 4.77
CA GLN A 308 1.63 19.03 5.29
C GLN A 308 1.42 18.35 6.65
N ALA A 309 0.54 18.89 7.51
CA ALA A 309 0.21 18.25 8.78
C ALA A 309 -0.49 16.92 8.57
N SER A 310 -1.47 16.86 7.66
CA SER A 310 -2.18 15.62 7.31
C SER A 310 -1.25 14.57 6.70
N ILE A 311 -0.41 14.95 5.74
CA ILE A 311 0.57 14.04 5.11
C ILE A 311 1.58 13.53 6.14
N ARG A 312 2.12 14.41 7.01
CA ARG A 312 3.04 13.99 8.07
C ARG A 312 2.39 12.99 9.02
N LEU A 313 1.14 13.22 9.41
CA LEU A 313 0.42 12.35 10.32
C LEU A 313 0.11 11.00 9.66
N SER A 314 -0.29 10.99 8.39
CA SER A 314 -0.43 9.80 7.58
C SER A 314 0.85 8.95 7.54
N MET A 315 2.02 9.58 7.39
CA MET A 315 3.33 8.90 7.42
C MET A 315 3.71 8.32 8.80
N LEU A 316 2.96 8.61 9.85
CA LEU A 316 3.13 8.05 11.20
C LEU A 316 2.03 7.01 11.52
N SER A 317 1.43 6.40 10.50
CA SER A 317 0.27 5.52 10.62
C SER A 317 0.44 4.29 9.73
N TYR A 318 -0.44 3.31 9.86
CA TYR A 318 -0.42 2.05 9.12
C TYR A 318 0.90 1.30 9.31
N ASN A 319 1.61 0.94 8.25
CA ASN A 319 2.84 0.14 8.30
C ASN A 319 4.03 0.88 8.91
N HIS A 320 4.07 2.20 8.81
CA HIS A 320 5.25 2.98 9.19
C HIS A 320 5.63 2.88 10.67
N PRO A 321 4.70 2.93 11.66
CA PRO A 321 5.06 2.73 13.06
C PRO A 321 5.78 1.41 13.30
N ILE A 322 5.32 0.36 12.64
CA ILE A 322 5.95 -0.97 12.73
C ILE A 322 7.31 -1.00 12.03
N GLU A 323 7.47 -0.33 10.87
CA GLU A 323 8.79 -0.22 10.23
C GLU A 323 9.80 0.51 11.12
N TRP A 324 9.40 1.61 11.76
CA TRP A 324 10.27 2.33 12.69
C TRP A 324 10.60 1.47 13.90
N TYR A 325 9.61 0.78 14.45
CA TYR A 325 9.81 -0.13 15.57
C TYR A 325 10.79 -1.26 15.21
N GLN A 326 10.58 -1.96 14.09
CA GLN A 326 11.49 -3.00 13.61
C GLN A 326 12.94 -2.50 13.45
N LYS A 327 13.12 -1.32 12.85
CA LYS A 327 14.45 -0.71 12.65
C LYS A 327 15.12 -0.28 13.96
N SER A 328 14.35 -0.05 15.02
CA SER A 328 14.87 0.34 16.34
C SER A 328 15.30 -0.86 17.19
N GLN A 329 14.91 -2.09 16.82
CA GLN A 329 15.20 -3.29 17.61
C GLN A 329 16.55 -3.89 17.28
N PRO A 330 17.27 -4.46 18.28
CA PRO A 330 18.56 -5.12 18.06
C PRO A 330 18.46 -6.53 17.47
N HIS A 331 17.25 -7.04 17.26
CA HIS A 331 16.94 -8.39 16.75
C HIS A 331 15.87 -8.31 15.66
N GLU A 332 15.70 -9.39 14.90
CA GLU A 332 14.66 -9.47 13.90
C GLU A 332 13.27 -9.44 14.53
N VAL A 333 12.39 -8.63 13.96
CA VAL A 333 10.98 -8.49 14.35
C VAL A 333 10.12 -8.77 13.13
N PHE A 334 9.13 -9.64 13.28
CA PHE A 334 8.07 -9.83 12.30
C PHE A 334 6.82 -9.06 12.69
N HIS A 335 5.84 -8.98 11.79
CA HIS A 335 4.53 -8.40 12.10
C HIS A 335 3.40 -9.19 11.43
N LEU A 336 2.19 -9.04 11.96
CA LEU A 336 0.95 -9.55 11.40
C LEU A 336 -0.04 -8.39 11.28
N GLU A 337 -0.82 -8.37 10.21
CA GLU A 337 -1.98 -7.50 10.11
C GLU A 337 -3.14 -8.13 10.89
N VAL A 338 -3.72 -7.39 11.82
CA VAL A 338 -4.71 -7.90 12.76
C VAL A 338 -5.97 -7.03 12.78
N ALA A 339 -7.12 -7.63 13.10
CA ALA A 339 -8.40 -6.95 13.09
C ALA A 339 -9.36 -7.52 14.15
N GLY A 340 -10.21 -6.67 14.70
CA GLY A 340 -11.28 -7.10 15.59
C GLY A 340 -11.33 -6.33 16.91
N THR A 341 -12.43 -6.44 17.60
CA THR A 341 -12.66 -5.75 18.89
C THR A 341 -11.67 -6.13 19.99
N PRO A 342 -11.11 -7.38 20.03
CA PRO A 342 -10.12 -7.73 21.06
C PRO A 342 -8.88 -6.83 21.05
N LEU A 343 -8.53 -6.20 19.90
CA LEU A 343 -7.39 -5.28 19.82
C LEU A 343 -7.51 -4.09 20.78
N ALA A 344 -8.74 -3.66 21.09
CA ALA A 344 -8.99 -2.55 22.02
C ALA A 344 -9.54 -3.04 23.38
N GLU A 345 -10.24 -4.16 23.40
CA GLU A 345 -10.91 -4.68 24.61
C GLU A 345 -9.98 -5.51 25.49
N ASP A 346 -9.02 -6.23 24.93
CA ASP A 346 -8.07 -7.10 25.64
C ASP A 346 -6.68 -7.11 24.98
N VAL A 347 -6.09 -5.93 24.87
CA VAL A 347 -4.78 -5.75 24.23
C VAL A 347 -3.68 -6.58 24.87
N ASP A 348 -3.75 -6.77 26.20
CA ASP A 348 -2.76 -7.56 26.93
C ASP A 348 -2.77 -9.04 26.48
N ALA A 349 -3.96 -9.61 26.27
CA ALA A 349 -4.07 -10.97 25.72
C ALA A 349 -3.57 -11.05 24.27
N VAL A 350 -3.85 -10.03 23.45
CA VAL A 350 -3.38 -9.96 22.06
C VAL A 350 -1.85 -9.88 22.01
N GLU A 351 -1.22 -8.96 22.75
CA GLU A 351 0.23 -8.80 22.78
C GLU A 351 0.92 -10.04 23.40
N ALA A 352 0.30 -10.70 24.39
CA ALA A 352 0.88 -11.86 25.07
C ALA A 352 0.94 -13.13 24.22
N VAL A 353 0.24 -13.20 23.08
CA VAL A 353 0.32 -14.35 22.16
C VAL A 353 1.77 -14.56 21.67
N PHE A 354 2.51 -13.48 21.49
CA PHE A 354 3.92 -13.54 21.18
C PHE A 354 4.73 -12.85 22.28
N ALA A 355 5.78 -13.50 22.76
CA ALA A 355 6.67 -12.91 23.75
C ALA A 355 7.27 -11.60 23.24
N GLY A 356 6.97 -10.49 23.91
CA GLY A 356 7.41 -9.15 23.50
C GLY A 356 6.56 -8.53 22.37
N GLY A 357 5.34 -9.06 22.16
CA GLY A 357 4.37 -8.50 21.22
C GLY A 357 4.04 -7.04 21.52
N LYS A 358 3.91 -6.23 20.48
CA LYS A 358 3.52 -4.81 20.53
C LYS A 358 2.55 -4.48 19.42
N LEU A 359 1.47 -3.79 19.77
CA LEU A 359 0.36 -3.45 18.86
C LEU A 359 0.41 -1.99 18.43
N HIS A 360 0.41 -1.78 17.12
CA HIS A 360 -0.03 -0.55 16.47
C HIS A 360 -1.50 -0.68 16.09
N ILE A 361 -2.33 0.35 16.31
CA ILE A 361 -3.78 0.27 16.11
C ILE A 361 -4.33 1.45 15.31
N GLU A 362 -5.33 1.15 14.47
CA GLU A 362 -6.06 2.11 13.64
C GLU A 362 -7.57 1.95 13.86
N SER A 363 -8.32 3.05 13.81
CA SER A 363 -9.77 2.99 13.81
C SER A 363 -10.34 2.72 12.42
N THR A 364 -11.41 1.94 12.35
CA THR A 364 -12.33 1.88 11.21
C THR A 364 -13.77 2.12 11.70
N LYS A 365 -14.75 2.12 10.80
CA LYS A 365 -16.16 2.25 11.20
C LYS A 365 -16.67 1.06 12.04
N ALA A 366 -16.21 -0.15 11.74
CA ALA A 366 -16.76 -1.37 12.33
C ALA A 366 -16.01 -1.81 13.59
N PHE A 367 -14.69 -1.95 13.50
CA PHE A 367 -13.81 -2.44 14.57
C PHE A 367 -12.38 -1.96 14.31
N PRO A 368 -11.52 -1.93 15.31
CA PRO A 368 -10.14 -1.54 15.10
C PRO A 368 -9.37 -2.57 14.25
N ILE A 369 -8.43 -2.07 13.48
CA ILE A 369 -7.40 -2.85 12.78
C ILE A 369 -6.03 -2.46 13.31
N GLY A 370 -5.02 -3.24 13.02
CA GLY A 370 -3.67 -2.90 13.50
C GLY A 370 -2.60 -3.80 12.93
N MET A 371 -1.41 -3.61 13.46
CA MET A 371 -0.25 -4.46 13.21
C MET A 371 0.35 -4.90 14.53
N LEU A 372 0.39 -6.21 14.75
CA LEU A 372 1.05 -6.83 15.89
C LEU A 372 2.48 -7.19 15.49
N ALA A 373 3.46 -6.55 16.10
CA ALA A 373 4.88 -6.82 15.88
C ALA A 373 5.46 -7.61 17.07
N ALA A 374 6.33 -8.56 16.81
CA ALA A 374 7.02 -9.33 17.86
C ALA A 374 8.39 -9.82 17.40
N PRO A 375 9.31 -10.14 18.33
CA PRO A 375 10.57 -10.80 18.03
C PRO A 375 10.36 -12.07 17.21
N TYR A 376 11.10 -12.22 16.12
CA TYR A 376 11.04 -13.42 15.29
C TYR A 376 11.82 -14.56 15.92
N VAL A 377 11.16 -15.69 16.14
CA VAL A 377 11.78 -16.92 16.67
C VAL A 377 11.88 -17.96 15.56
N SER A 378 10.76 -18.30 14.93
CA SER A 378 10.69 -19.22 13.80
C SER A 378 9.36 -19.05 13.05
N GLU A 379 9.31 -19.53 11.82
CA GLU A 379 8.09 -19.55 11.03
C GLU A 379 6.97 -20.38 11.71
N GLU A 380 7.34 -21.47 12.35
CA GLU A 380 6.43 -22.37 13.07
C GLU A 380 5.77 -21.66 14.27
N ASP A 381 6.55 -20.82 14.98
CA ASP A 381 6.07 -19.98 16.06
C ASP A 381 5.05 -18.94 15.57
N VAL A 382 5.34 -18.29 14.43
CA VAL A 382 4.42 -17.33 13.80
C VAL A 382 3.08 -17.99 13.43
N TYR A 383 3.10 -19.16 12.77
CA TYR A 383 1.86 -19.84 12.38
C TYR A 383 1.07 -20.39 13.57
N ARG A 384 1.74 -20.82 14.64
CA ARG A 384 1.08 -21.18 15.90
C ARG A 384 0.38 -19.98 16.51
N GLY A 385 1.08 -18.84 16.61
CA GLY A 385 0.50 -17.61 17.16
C GLY A 385 -0.66 -17.06 16.32
N ILE A 386 -0.65 -17.24 15.00
CA ILE A 386 -1.82 -16.92 14.14
C ILE A 386 -3.04 -17.75 14.59
N ALA A 387 -2.86 -19.05 14.85
CA ALA A 387 -3.95 -19.90 15.34
C ALA A 387 -4.45 -19.46 16.73
N ASP A 388 -3.53 -19.08 17.62
CA ASP A 388 -3.85 -18.60 18.97
C ASP A 388 -4.59 -17.26 18.93
N LEU A 389 -4.18 -16.31 18.05
CA LEU A 389 -4.89 -15.04 17.81
C LEU A 389 -6.32 -15.30 17.32
N ASN A 390 -6.48 -16.19 16.33
CA ASN A 390 -7.81 -16.56 15.84
C ASN A 390 -8.69 -17.16 16.93
N ALA A 391 -8.12 -17.94 17.86
CA ALA A 391 -8.85 -18.57 18.98
C ALA A 391 -9.40 -17.55 19.98
N ILE A 392 -8.77 -16.37 20.11
CA ILE A 392 -9.25 -15.26 20.95
C ILE A 392 -10.08 -14.23 20.17
N GLY A 393 -10.47 -14.54 18.93
CA GLY A 393 -11.36 -13.70 18.12
C GLY A 393 -10.67 -12.59 17.34
N VAL A 394 -9.34 -12.61 17.21
CA VAL A 394 -8.58 -11.69 16.37
C VAL A 394 -8.49 -12.25 14.96
N GLY A 395 -8.99 -11.50 13.98
CA GLY A 395 -8.77 -11.79 12.58
C GLY A 395 -7.32 -11.48 12.19
N VAL A 396 -6.68 -12.40 11.45
CA VAL A 396 -5.28 -12.23 11.03
C VAL A 396 -5.16 -12.31 9.52
N HIS A 397 -4.52 -11.32 8.93
CA HIS A 397 -3.94 -11.40 7.61
C HIS A 397 -2.42 -11.62 7.75
N ASN A 398 -1.95 -12.69 7.09
CA ASN A 398 -0.54 -13.05 7.10
C ASN A 398 0.18 -12.41 5.91
N PRO A 399 0.99 -11.35 6.10
CA PRO A 399 1.69 -10.69 5.01
C PRO A 399 2.97 -11.42 4.56
N HIS A 400 3.30 -12.59 5.16
CA HIS A 400 4.53 -13.33 4.89
C HIS A 400 4.48 -14.14 3.60
N GLN A 401 4.03 -13.51 2.50
CA GLN A 401 3.90 -14.11 1.20
C GLN A 401 3.89 -13.04 0.09
N TRP A 402 4.11 -13.41 -1.16
CA TRP A 402 4.19 -12.50 -2.33
C TRP A 402 3.14 -12.79 -3.40
N ASN A 403 2.26 -13.74 -3.18
CA ASN A 403 1.20 -14.05 -4.13
C ASN A 403 0.07 -13.03 -4.05
N VAL A 404 -0.64 -12.86 -5.16
CA VAL A 404 -1.97 -12.25 -5.13
C VAL A 404 -2.85 -13.08 -4.21
N ASP A 405 -3.43 -12.46 -3.19
CA ASP A 405 -4.25 -13.13 -2.19
C ASP A 405 -5.69 -12.59 -2.10
N PHE A 406 -6.01 -11.64 -2.97
CA PHE A 406 -7.33 -11.00 -3.06
C PHE A 406 -8.00 -11.35 -4.38
N ASN A 407 -9.24 -11.86 -4.34
CA ASN A 407 -10.03 -12.22 -5.53
C ASN A 407 -9.24 -13.05 -6.57
N VAL A 408 -8.45 -14.03 -6.11
CA VAL A 408 -7.49 -14.78 -6.93
C VAL A 408 -8.15 -15.47 -8.11
N GLU A 409 -9.32 -16.10 -7.92
CA GLU A 409 -10.08 -16.76 -8.99
C GLU A 409 -10.44 -15.77 -10.11
N GLN A 410 -11.00 -14.61 -9.76
CA GLN A 410 -11.34 -13.55 -10.70
C GLN A 410 -10.11 -13.00 -11.44
N THR A 411 -9.01 -12.78 -10.70
CA THR A 411 -7.74 -12.35 -11.28
C THR A 411 -7.19 -13.38 -12.26
N ALA A 412 -7.26 -14.67 -11.92
CA ALA A 412 -6.81 -15.74 -12.80
C ALA A 412 -7.67 -15.88 -14.07
N GLU A 413 -8.98 -15.68 -13.95
CA GLU A 413 -9.88 -15.63 -15.12
C GLU A 413 -9.55 -14.46 -16.03
N LEU A 414 -9.35 -13.28 -15.46
CA LEU A 414 -8.97 -12.09 -16.22
C LEU A 414 -7.61 -12.27 -16.88
N ALA A 415 -6.60 -12.79 -16.17
CA ALA A 415 -5.26 -13.01 -16.69
C ALA A 415 -5.25 -13.95 -17.92
N ARG A 416 -6.10 -14.99 -17.97
CA ARG A 416 -6.21 -15.84 -19.16
C ARG A 416 -6.63 -15.10 -20.43
N LEU A 417 -7.35 -13.99 -20.29
CA LEU A 417 -7.82 -13.16 -21.40
C LEU A 417 -6.81 -12.07 -21.78
N THR A 418 -6.16 -11.48 -20.78
CA THR A 418 -5.35 -10.27 -20.91
C THR A 418 -3.85 -10.55 -21.03
N ASP A 419 -3.43 -11.75 -20.61
CA ASP A 419 -2.04 -12.23 -20.63
C ASP A 419 -2.00 -13.72 -20.97
N PRO A 420 -2.35 -14.11 -22.20
CA PRO A 420 -2.46 -15.51 -22.58
C PRO A 420 -1.16 -16.31 -22.49
N ASN A 421 -0.03 -15.64 -22.40
CA ASN A 421 1.30 -16.26 -22.30
C ASN A 421 1.89 -16.23 -20.88
N GLY A 422 1.19 -15.66 -19.90
CA GLY A 422 1.64 -15.60 -18.50
C GLY A 422 2.90 -14.75 -18.29
N LEU A 423 3.02 -13.64 -18.99
CA LEU A 423 4.20 -12.78 -18.99
C LEU A 423 4.15 -11.65 -17.93
N LEU A 424 2.94 -11.28 -17.46
CA LEU A 424 2.77 -10.20 -16.50
C LEU A 424 3.11 -10.65 -15.08
N ASN A 425 4.13 -10.05 -14.51
CA ASN A 425 4.62 -10.23 -13.14
C ASN A 425 4.62 -11.72 -12.71
N PRO A 426 5.26 -12.62 -13.48
CA PRO A 426 5.15 -14.05 -13.28
C PRO A 426 5.74 -14.48 -11.93
N GLY A 427 5.07 -15.47 -11.30
CA GLY A 427 5.40 -15.96 -9.96
C GLY A 427 4.59 -15.29 -8.83
N LYS A 428 3.71 -14.33 -9.15
CA LYS A 428 2.85 -13.64 -8.19
C LYS A 428 1.39 -14.15 -8.20
N LEU A 429 0.92 -14.68 -9.31
CA LEU A 429 -0.44 -15.24 -9.42
C LEU A 429 -0.38 -16.76 -9.31
N ASN A 430 -0.93 -17.27 -8.21
CA ASN A 430 -1.07 -18.71 -7.98
C ASN A 430 -2.54 -19.02 -7.65
N PRO A 431 -3.33 -19.57 -8.59
CA PRO A 431 -4.75 -19.89 -8.37
C PRO A 431 -5.00 -20.87 -7.22
N ASP A 432 -4.01 -21.71 -6.91
CA ASP A 432 -4.09 -22.73 -5.85
C ASP A 432 -3.56 -22.23 -4.50
N TYR A 433 -3.30 -20.92 -4.37
CA TYR A 433 -2.78 -20.33 -3.12
C TYR A 433 -3.80 -20.46 -1.99
N SER A 434 -3.48 -21.26 -0.98
CA SER A 434 -4.37 -21.59 0.14
C SER A 434 -4.64 -20.42 1.10
N GLY A 435 -3.83 -19.37 1.06
CA GLY A 435 -4.00 -18.14 1.85
C GLY A 435 -4.88 -17.08 1.19
N ALA A 436 -5.46 -17.40 0.01
CA ALA A 436 -6.29 -16.45 -0.73
C ALA A 436 -7.54 -16.02 0.06
N ARG A 437 -7.82 -14.72 0.03
CA ARG A 437 -8.98 -14.10 0.69
C ARG A 437 -10.10 -13.80 -0.30
N LYS A 438 -11.34 -13.93 0.18
CA LYS A 438 -12.53 -13.42 -0.52
C LYS A 438 -12.99 -12.16 0.20
N GLY A 439 -12.57 -11.00 -0.29
CA GLY A 439 -12.90 -9.70 0.28
C GLY A 439 -11.77 -9.04 1.09
N ALA A 440 -11.86 -7.72 1.27
CA ALA A 440 -10.90 -6.95 2.03
C ALA A 440 -10.99 -7.24 3.54
N ILE A 441 -9.87 -7.09 4.27
CA ILE A 441 -9.84 -7.18 5.74
C ILE A 441 -10.63 -6.03 6.36
N ILE A 442 -10.66 -4.89 5.68
CA ILE A 442 -11.40 -3.68 6.07
C ILE A 442 -12.72 -3.70 5.28
N SER A 443 -13.79 -4.16 5.88
CA SER A 443 -15.15 -4.14 5.32
C SER A 443 -15.98 -3.05 5.98
#